data_4b7ecf7e92009e94bbcdb4bb2945c999
#
_entry.id   4b7ecf7e92009e94bbcdb4bb2945c999
#
_cell.length_a   1.000
_cell.length_b   1.000
_cell.length_c   1.000
_cell.angle_alpha   90.00
_cell.angle_beta   90.00
_cell.angle_gamma   90.00
#
_symmetry.space_group_name_H-M   'P 1'
#
loop_
_entity.id
_entity.type
_entity.pdbx_description
1 polymer ?
#
loop_
_entity_poly.entity_id
_entity_poly.type
_entity_poly.pdbx_seq_one_letter_code
_entity_poly.pdbx_strand_id
1 'polypeptide(L)'
;MPHLVLCSSATRALQTAELVLPALGNEVTLEVERDLYEAGASEVVERLRRVEDDASSVMVVGHNPAFAELVLSLVSDADTGRGRLEDFPTCALARIAVSIPAWAQLETSAGRLEALFVPDV
;
A
#
# COMPACT_ATOMS: atom_id res chain seq x y z
N MET A 1 -12.66 4.56 1.23
CA MET A 1 -12.52 3.77 -0.01
C MET A 1 -11.37 4.31 -0.85
N PRO A 2 -10.51 3.46 -1.40
CA PRO A 2 -9.44 3.96 -2.27
C PRO A 2 -10.00 4.45 -3.60
N HIS A 3 -9.35 5.46 -4.16
CA HIS A 3 -9.67 5.97 -5.50
C HIS A 3 -8.89 5.23 -6.58
N LEU A 4 -7.74 4.71 -6.24
CA LEU A 4 -6.83 4.04 -7.15
C LEU A 4 -6.29 2.78 -6.49
N VAL A 5 -6.25 1.69 -7.24
CA VAL A 5 -5.57 0.46 -6.82
C VAL A 5 -4.40 0.24 -7.77
N LEU A 6 -3.19 0.22 -7.22
CA LEU A 6 -1.98 -0.15 -7.95
C LEU A 6 -1.67 -1.60 -7.62
N CYS A 7 -1.59 -2.44 -8.62
CA CYS A 7 -1.41 -3.88 -8.44
C CYS A 7 -0.18 -4.36 -9.19
N SER A 8 0.65 -5.14 -8.50
CA SER A 8 1.74 -5.85 -9.14
C SER A 8 1.19 -6.80 -10.22
N SER A 9 1.95 -7.01 -11.30
CA SER A 9 1.57 -7.96 -12.34
C SER A 9 1.74 -9.42 -11.95
N ALA A 10 2.24 -9.71 -10.75
CA ALA A 10 2.35 -11.08 -10.25
C ALA A 10 0.97 -11.73 -10.12
N THR A 11 0.87 -13.00 -10.47
CA THR A 11 -0.41 -13.73 -10.47
C THR A 11 -1.13 -13.63 -9.13
N ARG A 12 -0.43 -13.82 -8.02
CA ARG A 12 -1.03 -13.74 -6.68
C ARG A 12 -1.60 -12.36 -6.37
N ALA A 13 -0.90 -11.31 -6.79
CA ALA A 13 -1.38 -9.95 -6.57
C ALA A 13 -2.64 -9.69 -7.40
N LEU A 14 -2.68 -10.13 -8.64
CA LEU A 14 -3.85 -10.01 -9.50
C LEU A 14 -5.05 -10.75 -8.93
N GLN A 15 -4.84 -11.96 -8.41
CA GLN A 15 -5.91 -12.74 -7.78
C GLN A 15 -6.46 -12.03 -6.55
N THR A 16 -5.59 -11.45 -5.73
CA THR A 16 -6.00 -10.68 -4.56
C THR A 16 -6.83 -9.47 -4.97
N ALA A 17 -6.38 -8.73 -5.99
CA ALA A 17 -7.11 -7.58 -6.49
C ALA A 17 -8.50 -7.96 -7.00
N GLU A 18 -8.61 -9.07 -7.73
CA GLU A 18 -9.89 -9.56 -8.24
C GLU A 18 -10.88 -9.86 -7.12
N LEU A 19 -10.39 -10.38 -5.99
CA LEU A 19 -11.24 -10.68 -4.84
C LEU A 19 -11.69 -9.41 -4.10
N VAL A 20 -10.88 -8.39 -4.08
CA VAL A 20 -11.11 -7.16 -3.31
C VAL A 20 -11.92 -6.12 -4.08
N LEU A 21 -11.69 -6.00 -5.38
CA LEU A 21 -12.33 -4.96 -6.21
C LEU A 21 -13.86 -4.89 -6.08
N PRO A 22 -14.61 -6.00 -6.08
CA PRO A 22 -16.06 -5.90 -5.94
C PRO A 22 -16.52 -5.21 -4.66
N ALA A 23 -15.74 -5.30 -3.58
CA ALA A 23 -16.05 -4.67 -2.31
C ALA A 23 -15.74 -3.18 -2.29
N LEU A 24 -14.94 -2.69 -3.23
CA LEU A 24 -14.50 -1.29 -3.30
C LEU A 24 -15.43 -0.38 -4.11
N GLY A 25 -16.39 -0.96 -4.81
CA GLY A 25 -17.34 -0.18 -5.61
C GLY A 25 -16.87 0.06 -7.05
N ASN A 26 -17.64 0.84 -7.79
CA ASN A 26 -17.44 1.03 -9.23
C ASN A 26 -16.55 2.24 -9.59
N GLU A 27 -16.20 3.07 -8.63
CA GLU A 27 -15.45 4.29 -8.88
C GLU A 27 -13.95 4.14 -8.69
N VAL A 28 -13.48 2.91 -8.49
CA VAL A 28 -12.07 2.60 -8.28
C VAL A 28 -11.41 2.31 -9.62
N THR A 29 -10.28 2.94 -9.86
CA THR A 29 -9.45 2.65 -11.03
C THR A 29 -8.39 1.63 -10.65
N LEU A 30 -8.26 0.57 -11.42
CA LEU A 30 -7.21 -0.43 -11.25
C LEU A 30 -6.12 -0.21 -12.30
N GLU A 31 -4.88 -0.08 -11.84
CA GLU A 31 -3.71 -0.06 -12.70
C GLU A 31 -2.80 -1.22 -12.36
N VAL A 32 -2.52 -2.08 -13.34
CA VAL A 32 -1.59 -3.19 -13.19
C VAL A 32 -0.21 -2.73 -13.64
N GLU A 33 0.76 -2.86 -12.75
CA GLU A 33 2.10 -2.31 -12.96
C GLU A 33 3.15 -3.44 -12.99
N ARG A 34 3.80 -3.63 -14.11
CA ARG A 34 4.90 -4.59 -14.23
C ARG A 34 6.07 -4.20 -13.35
N ASP A 35 6.32 -2.91 -13.19
CA ASP A 35 7.43 -2.41 -12.40
C ASP A 35 7.29 -2.77 -10.92
N LEU A 36 6.10 -3.13 -10.46
CA LEU A 36 5.89 -3.58 -9.09
C LEU A 36 6.15 -5.06 -8.88
N TYR A 37 6.35 -5.82 -9.94
CA TYR A 37 6.53 -7.28 -9.85
C TYR A 37 7.71 -7.67 -8.95
N GLU A 38 8.84 -7.00 -9.13
CA GLU A 38 10.06 -7.25 -8.34
C GLU A 38 10.52 -6.00 -7.61
N ALA A 39 9.62 -5.05 -7.40
CA ALA A 39 9.96 -3.78 -6.78
C ALA A 39 10.29 -3.94 -5.30
N GLY A 40 11.34 -3.28 -4.87
CA GLY A 40 11.62 -3.08 -3.46
C GLY A 40 10.78 -1.94 -2.89
N ALA A 41 10.85 -1.75 -1.57
CA ALA A 41 10.07 -0.72 -0.90
C ALA A 41 10.31 0.68 -1.47
N SER A 42 11.57 1.03 -1.74
CA SER A 42 11.91 2.36 -2.28
C SER A 42 11.31 2.60 -3.66
N GLU A 43 11.24 1.57 -4.49
CA GLU A 43 10.67 1.69 -5.82
C GLU A 43 9.15 1.87 -5.77
N VAL A 44 8.48 1.25 -4.80
CA VAL A 44 7.05 1.44 -4.58
C VAL A 44 6.78 2.88 -4.11
N VAL A 45 7.60 3.41 -3.22
CA VAL A 45 7.49 4.81 -2.78
C VAL A 45 7.63 5.75 -3.97
N GLU A 46 8.61 5.52 -4.84
CA GLU A 46 8.79 6.33 -6.05
C GLU A 46 7.56 6.26 -6.97
N ARG A 47 6.95 5.09 -7.09
CA ARG A 47 5.71 4.95 -7.89
C ARG A 47 4.56 5.75 -7.27
N LEU A 48 4.42 5.70 -5.95
CA LEU A 48 3.39 6.46 -5.24
C LEU A 48 3.56 7.97 -5.42
N ARG A 49 4.79 8.45 -5.50
CA ARG A 49 5.06 9.87 -5.74
C ARG A 49 4.58 10.37 -7.10
N ARG A 50 4.32 9.46 -8.04
CA ARG A 50 3.83 9.79 -9.37
C ARG A 50 2.30 9.68 -9.50
N VAL A 51 1.62 9.36 -8.40
CA VAL A 51 0.16 9.28 -8.40
C VAL A 51 -0.44 10.68 -8.62
N GLU A 52 -1.48 10.76 -9.42
CA GLU A 52 -2.21 12.01 -9.67
C GLU A 52 -2.85 12.51 -8.37
N ASP A 53 -2.80 13.84 -8.18
CA ASP A 53 -3.27 14.44 -6.92
C ASP A 53 -4.79 14.40 -6.74
N ASP A 54 -5.55 14.04 -7.77
CA ASP A 54 -6.99 13.84 -7.67
C ASP A 54 -7.33 12.53 -6.93
N ALA A 55 -6.37 11.62 -6.78
CA ALA A 55 -6.55 10.41 -5.97
C ALA A 55 -6.10 10.69 -4.54
N SER A 56 -7.06 10.87 -3.62
CA SER A 56 -6.74 11.15 -2.22
C SER A 56 -6.39 9.89 -1.42
N SER A 57 -6.73 8.71 -1.91
CA SER A 57 -6.37 7.45 -1.26
C SER A 57 -6.01 6.40 -2.30
N VAL A 58 -4.95 5.65 -2.02
CA VAL A 58 -4.39 4.65 -2.93
C VAL A 58 -4.20 3.34 -2.16
N MET A 59 -4.64 2.25 -2.78
CA MET A 59 -4.37 0.91 -2.29
C MET A 59 -3.29 0.28 -3.16
N VAL A 60 -2.29 -0.32 -2.55
CA VAL A 60 -1.23 -1.02 -3.29
C VAL A 60 -1.31 -2.51 -2.96
N VAL A 61 -1.33 -3.33 -3.99
CA VAL A 61 -1.39 -4.79 -3.84
C VAL A 61 -0.10 -5.40 -4.40
N GLY A 62 0.58 -6.16 -3.57
CA GLY A 62 1.84 -6.79 -3.93
C GLY A 62 2.13 -7.97 -3.00
N HIS A 63 3.41 -8.22 -2.78
CA HIS A 63 3.81 -9.37 -1.98
C HIS A 63 5.03 -9.07 -1.12
N ASN A 64 5.20 -9.88 -0.07
CA ASN A 64 6.35 -9.81 0.82
C ASN A 64 7.61 -10.40 0.17
N PRO A 65 8.80 -10.01 0.64
CA PRO A 65 9.05 -9.13 1.80
C PRO A 65 8.98 -7.64 1.51
N ALA A 66 8.88 -7.23 0.25
CA ALA A 66 8.92 -5.82 -0.13
C ALA A 66 7.81 -5.00 0.53
N PHE A 67 6.62 -5.56 0.66
CA PHE A 67 5.48 -4.83 1.23
C PHE A 67 5.57 -4.70 2.75
N ALA A 68 6.11 -5.69 3.45
CA ALA A 68 6.40 -5.54 4.87
C ALA A 68 7.42 -4.41 5.10
N GLU A 69 8.46 -4.36 4.29
CA GLU A 69 9.47 -3.30 4.34
C GLU A 69 8.87 -1.93 4.00
N LEU A 70 7.98 -1.89 3.00
CA LEU A 70 7.30 -0.66 2.61
C LEU A 70 6.49 -0.08 3.77
N VAL A 71 5.68 -0.91 4.41
CA VAL A 71 4.83 -0.47 5.51
C VAL A 71 5.67 0.06 6.67
N LEU A 72 6.74 -0.66 7.04
CA LEU A 72 7.65 -0.21 8.08
C LEU A 72 8.33 1.10 7.71
N SER A 73 8.69 1.29 6.45
CA SER A 73 9.37 2.52 6.02
C SER A 73 8.45 3.74 6.02
N LEU A 74 7.17 3.56 5.78
CA LEU A 74 6.20 4.66 5.72
C LEU A 74 5.73 5.11 7.11
N VAL A 75 5.67 4.21 8.07
CA VAL A 75 5.19 4.54 9.42
C VAL A 75 6.28 5.23 10.22
N SER A 76 5.91 6.29 10.95
CA SER A 76 6.84 7.03 11.80
C SER A 76 7.48 6.13 12.87
N ASP A 77 8.76 6.32 13.13
CA ASP A 77 9.48 5.59 14.19
C ASP A 77 8.89 5.85 15.57
N ALA A 78 8.21 6.98 15.75
CA ALA A 78 7.56 7.33 17.00
C ALA A 78 6.16 6.71 17.16
N ASP A 79 5.64 6.06 16.12
CA ASP A 79 4.32 5.44 16.17
C ASP A 79 4.37 4.17 17.00
N THR A 80 3.53 4.10 18.04
CA THR A 80 3.48 2.95 18.95
C THR A 80 2.94 1.68 18.29
N GLY A 81 2.24 1.81 17.18
CA GLY A 81 1.75 0.67 16.40
C GLY A 81 2.79 0.02 15.51
N ARG A 82 3.96 0.63 15.35
CA ARG A 82 4.98 0.19 14.42
C ARG A 82 5.50 -1.22 14.71
N GLY A 83 5.61 -1.60 15.98
CA GLY A 83 6.09 -2.93 16.37
C GLY A 83 5.20 -4.07 15.87
N ARG A 84 3.91 -3.81 15.61
CA ARG A 84 2.99 -4.80 15.08
C ARG A 84 3.27 -5.11 13.60
N LEU A 85 4.07 -4.29 12.94
CA LEU A 85 4.37 -4.41 11.51
C LEU A 85 5.60 -5.26 11.23
N GLU A 86 6.38 -5.61 12.24
CA GLU A 86 7.62 -6.38 12.06
C GLU A 86 7.36 -7.75 11.44
N ASP A 87 6.24 -8.36 11.79
CA ASP A 87 5.82 -9.66 11.26
C ASP A 87 4.59 -9.50 10.36
N PHE A 88 4.61 -8.51 9.46
CA PHE A 88 3.49 -8.24 8.58
C PHE A 88 3.14 -9.48 7.75
N PRO A 89 2.00 -10.13 8.04
CA PRO A 89 1.71 -11.42 7.43
C PRO A 89 1.16 -11.29 6.01
N THR A 90 1.17 -12.40 5.30
CA THR A 90 0.52 -12.51 3.99
C THR A 90 -0.97 -12.14 4.12
N CYS A 91 -1.49 -11.42 3.16
CA CYS A 91 -2.89 -10.97 3.10
C CYS A 91 -3.29 -9.99 4.19
N ALA A 92 -2.34 -9.43 4.94
CA ALA A 92 -2.65 -8.36 5.88
C ALA A 92 -2.83 -7.03 5.15
N LEU A 93 -3.62 -6.14 5.74
CA LEU A 93 -3.85 -4.79 5.23
C LEU A 93 -3.47 -3.79 6.29
N ALA A 94 -2.55 -2.89 5.96
CA ALA A 94 -2.22 -1.76 6.82
C ALA A 94 -2.81 -0.48 6.22
N ARG A 95 -3.51 0.30 7.03
CA ARG A 95 -3.99 1.61 6.63
C ARG A 95 -3.12 2.67 7.30
N ILE A 96 -2.47 3.48 6.47
CA ILE A 96 -1.50 4.47 6.92
C ILE A 96 -1.95 5.84 6.45
N ALA A 97 -2.04 6.78 7.38
CA ALA A 97 -2.33 8.16 7.08
C ALA A 97 -1.03 8.94 6.90
N VAL A 98 -0.97 9.72 5.83
CA VAL A 98 0.16 10.62 5.56
C VAL A 98 -0.37 12.03 5.36
N SER A 99 0.24 13.01 6.03
CA SER A 99 -0.14 14.42 5.93
C SER A 99 0.77 15.10 4.93
N ILE A 100 0.41 15.03 3.66
CA ILE A 100 1.19 15.60 2.57
C ILE A 100 0.26 16.40 1.64
N PRO A 101 0.72 17.54 1.09
CA PRO A 101 -0.09 18.31 0.14
C PRO A 101 -0.20 17.64 -1.23
N ALA A 102 0.74 16.78 -1.59
CA ALA A 102 0.75 16.08 -2.87
C ALA A 102 1.54 14.78 -2.75
N TRP A 103 1.20 13.79 -3.58
CA TRP A 103 1.90 12.50 -3.57
C TRP A 103 3.40 12.64 -3.87
N ALA A 104 3.77 13.63 -4.69
CA ALA A 104 5.17 13.90 -5.01
C ALA A 104 6.00 14.21 -3.75
N GLN A 105 5.36 14.60 -2.66
CA GLN A 105 6.01 14.95 -1.40
C GLN A 105 5.99 13.82 -0.37
N LEU A 106 5.60 12.62 -0.77
CA LEU A 106 5.61 11.46 0.11
C LEU A 106 7.03 11.18 0.60
N GLU A 107 7.18 11.05 1.92
CA GLU A 107 8.45 10.75 2.55
C GLU A 107 8.30 9.54 3.47
N THR A 108 9.40 8.84 3.69
CA THR A 108 9.42 7.74 4.65
C THR A 108 9.34 8.27 6.08
N SER A 109 8.87 7.43 7.00
CA SER A 109 8.77 7.73 8.44
C SER A 109 7.83 8.89 8.78
N ALA A 110 6.95 9.28 7.84
CA ALA A 110 6.01 10.38 8.04
C ALA A 110 4.59 9.91 8.26
N GLY A 111 4.32 8.64 8.03
CA GLY A 111 2.97 8.08 8.13
C GLY A 111 2.59 7.68 9.55
N ARG A 112 1.28 7.60 9.77
CA ARG A 112 0.71 7.09 11.02
C ARG A 112 -0.12 5.85 10.72
N LEU A 113 0.16 4.77 11.43
CA LEU A 113 -0.64 3.56 11.30
C LEU A 113 -2.02 3.78 11.91
N GLU A 114 -3.06 3.75 11.09
CA GLU A 114 -4.44 3.91 11.55
C GLU A 114 -5.11 2.58 11.88
N ALA A 115 -4.79 1.53 11.13
CA ALA A 115 -5.39 0.22 11.33
C ALA A 115 -4.52 -0.86 10.71
N LEU A 116 -4.56 -2.04 11.31
CA LEU A 116 -3.92 -3.23 10.77
C LEU A 116 -4.95 -4.37 10.81
N PHE A 117 -5.26 -4.90 9.64
CA PHE A 117 -6.19 -6.00 9.50
C PHE A 117 -5.40 -7.26 9.14
N VAL A 118 -5.47 -8.26 10.00
CA VAL A 118 -4.77 -9.54 9.82
C VAL A 118 -5.82 -10.62 9.61
N PRO A 119 -5.68 -11.46 8.58
CA PRO A 119 -6.67 -12.50 8.33
C PRO A 119 -6.71 -13.53 9.47
N ASP A 120 -7.90 -14.00 9.78
CA ASP A 120 -8.12 -15.10 10.72
C ASP A 120 -7.87 -16.41 9.95
N VAL A 121 -6.76 -17.03 10.25
CA VAL A 121 -6.41 -18.29 9.58
C VAL A 121 -6.34 -19.41 10.58
#